data_d56f636b7693ab8c4c0b3b8ebfd35aa3
#
_entry.id   d56f636b7693ab8c4c0b3b8ebfd35aa3
#
_cell.length_a   1.000
_cell.length_b   1.000
_cell.length_c   1.000
_cell.angle_alpha   90.00
_cell.angle_beta   90.00
_cell.angle_gamma   90.00
#
_symmetry.space_group_name_H-M   'P 1'
#
loop_
_entity.id
_entity.type
_entity.pdbx_description
1 polymer ?
#
loop_
_entity_poly.entity_id
_entity_poly.type
_entity_poly.pdbx_seq_one_letter_code
_entity_poly.pdbx_strand_id
1 'polypeptide(L)'
;MASPLQAQESALSYDQYLSELKQQAVEQGIAQGTIDAVFDQIKLFKKAVVNEPAANGPQNGPQNLETYLPERVSEALVEQARSLYRDNKALFDRLGKEYGVQPRFVLAYWGIASAFDASDYPALTVIASNAYHGDGQDAAFLAALKLMERDQLSFDSLKSDATGLMGYPHFTPKQLAKYGKDGNGDGKVDIWQNLADAFATTANYLKQLGWDYDGTWGRQVKSPSELPKDLVGLEVHKGFDQWQALGVRRFNGSDLPSRKDMQVSLIRPDGKGGRSYLVYDNYRVLRQTQASDHLTLAVTYLSERIKYPEIK
;
A
#
# COMPACT_ATOMS: atom_id res chain seq x y z
N MET A 1 53.09 24.49 8.32
CA MET A 1 51.94 23.60 8.60
C MET A 1 50.68 24.40 8.38
N ALA A 2 50.05 24.27 7.25
CA ALA A 2 48.78 24.91 6.93
C ALA A 2 47.66 23.89 7.14
N SER A 3 46.75 24.19 8.09
CA SER A 3 45.53 23.41 8.28
C SER A 3 44.63 23.51 7.03
N PRO A 4 44.04 22.40 6.56
CA PRO A 4 43.01 22.50 5.55
C PRO A 4 41.73 23.04 6.20
N LEU A 5 41.26 24.22 5.73
CA LEU A 5 39.86 24.61 5.89
C LEU A 5 39.00 23.55 5.20
N GLN A 6 38.33 22.70 5.97
CA GLN A 6 37.19 21.98 5.52
C GLN A 6 36.10 23.04 5.25
N ALA A 7 35.79 23.24 3.97
CA ALA A 7 34.57 23.92 3.55
C ALA A 7 33.40 23.06 4.06
N GLN A 8 32.74 23.54 5.11
CA GLN A 8 31.41 23.06 5.49
C GLN A 8 30.50 23.53 4.35
N GLU A 9 30.11 22.62 3.48
CA GLU A 9 28.96 22.84 2.58
C GLU A 9 27.81 23.24 3.50
N SER A 10 27.43 24.52 3.47
CA SER A 10 26.24 24.98 4.19
C SER A 10 25.04 24.34 3.53
N ALA A 11 24.34 23.49 4.26
CA ALA A 11 23.06 22.94 3.79
C ALA A 11 22.17 24.10 3.32
N LEU A 12 21.58 23.98 2.12
CA LEU A 12 20.64 24.96 1.56
C LEU A 12 19.55 25.28 2.56
N SER A 13 19.17 26.57 2.66
CA SER A 13 17.95 26.93 3.40
C SER A 13 16.71 26.38 2.65
N TYR A 14 15.60 26.21 3.37
CA TYR A 14 14.37 25.74 2.74
C TYR A 14 13.90 26.65 1.59
N ASP A 15 14.07 27.97 1.73
CA ASP A 15 13.71 28.93 0.68
C ASP A 15 14.61 28.79 -0.57
N GLN A 16 15.91 28.54 -0.37
CA GLN A 16 16.81 28.25 -1.48
C GLN A 16 16.45 26.93 -2.17
N TYR A 17 16.16 25.88 -1.40
CA TYR A 17 15.67 24.60 -1.92
C TYR A 17 14.39 24.77 -2.72
N LEU A 18 13.39 25.52 -2.22
CA LEU A 18 12.16 25.80 -2.97
C LEU A 18 12.41 26.55 -4.26
N SER A 19 13.41 27.44 -4.29
CA SER A 19 13.79 28.16 -5.51
C SER A 19 14.37 27.23 -6.56
N GLU A 20 15.21 26.26 -6.16
CA GLU A 20 15.75 25.22 -7.04
C GLU A 20 14.63 24.28 -7.53
N LEU A 21 13.74 23.87 -6.63
CA LEU A 21 12.60 23.02 -6.97
C LEU A 21 11.62 23.72 -7.95
N LYS A 22 11.43 25.03 -7.80
CA LYS A 22 10.68 25.87 -8.73
C LYS A 22 11.31 25.90 -10.12
N GLN A 23 12.63 26.04 -10.20
CA GLN A 23 13.37 25.98 -11.45
C GLN A 23 13.22 24.62 -12.13
N GLN A 24 13.35 23.51 -11.38
CA GLN A 24 13.13 22.16 -11.90
C GLN A 24 11.70 21.98 -12.44
N ALA A 25 10.70 22.57 -11.78
CA ALA A 25 9.30 22.53 -12.26
C ALA A 25 9.16 23.22 -13.62
N VAL A 26 9.78 24.38 -13.81
CA VAL A 26 9.82 25.09 -15.13
C VAL A 26 10.50 24.23 -16.19
N GLU A 27 11.67 23.66 -15.88
CA GLU A 27 12.43 22.77 -16.78
C GLU A 27 11.63 21.51 -17.18
N GLN A 28 10.78 21.01 -16.28
CA GLN A 28 9.89 19.86 -16.51
C GLN A 28 8.60 20.24 -17.26
N GLY A 29 8.42 21.52 -17.64
CA GLY A 29 7.30 22.00 -18.43
C GLY A 29 6.00 22.17 -17.66
N ILE A 30 6.08 22.35 -16.33
CA ILE A 30 4.91 22.72 -15.51
C ILE A 30 4.47 24.12 -15.88
N ALA A 31 3.17 24.34 -16.07
CA ALA A 31 2.61 25.62 -16.43
C ALA A 31 2.88 26.69 -15.39
N GLN A 32 3.21 27.92 -15.83
CA GLN A 32 3.53 29.02 -14.92
C GLN A 32 2.42 29.31 -13.90
N GLY A 33 1.15 29.20 -14.33
CA GLY A 33 0.01 29.37 -13.42
C GLY A 33 -0.06 28.35 -12.30
N THR A 34 0.32 27.09 -12.56
CA THR A 34 0.44 26.03 -11.52
C THR A 34 1.57 26.34 -10.56
N ILE A 35 2.72 26.76 -11.10
CA ILE A 35 3.89 27.13 -10.29
C ILE A 35 3.53 28.27 -9.33
N ASP A 36 2.94 29.34 -9.83
CA ASP A 36 2.57 30.51 -9.02
C ASP A 36 1.49 30.15 -7.99
N ALA A 37 0.50 29.34 -8.37
CA ALA A 37 -0.55 28.90 -7.45
C ALA A 37 -0.04 27.99 -6.32
N VAL A 38 1.06 27.29 -6.52
CA VAL A 38 1.56 26.27 -5.58
C VAL A 38 2.67 26.84 -4.69
N PHE A 39 3.71 27.43 -5.27
CA PHE A 39 4.92 27.79 -4.51
C PHE A 39 4.70 28.89 -3.47
N ASP A 40 3.73 29.78 -3.68
CA ASP A 40 3.34 30.80 -2.70
C ASP A 40 2.64 30.23 -1.45
N GLN A 41 2.11 29.01 -1.54
CA GLN A 41 1.40 28.34 -0.46
C GLN A 41 2.27 27.34 0.32
N ILE A 42 3.39 26.90 -0.25
CA ILE A 42 4.26 25.91 0.38
C ILE A 42 4.99 26.51 1.57
N LYS A 43 4.91 25.84 2.72
CA LYS A 43 5.64 26.16 3.94
C LYS A 43 6.34 24.93 4.45
N LEU A 44 7.41 25.10 5.24
CA LEU A 44 8.08 23.97 5.88
C LEU A 44 7.10 23.22 6.80
N PHE A 45 6.88 21.95 6.53
CA PHE A 45 6.03 21.08 7.34
C PHE A 45 6.82 20.53 8.52
N LYS A 46 6.58 21.08 9.71
CA LYS A 46 7.35 20.79 10.93
C LYS A 46 7.18 19.35 11.45
N LYS A 47 6.17 18.61 10.97
CA LYS A 47 5.92 17.20 11.28
C LYS A 47 6.46 16.26 10.19
N ALA A 48 7.29 16.78 9.27
CA ALA A 48 7.90 15.96 8.24
C ALA A 48 8.63 14.78 8.87
N VAL A 49 8.26 13.58 8.47
CA VAL A 49 8.83 12.34 8.98
C VAL A 49 9.96 11.96 8.03
N VAL A 50 11.19 12.31 8.42
CA VAL A 50 12.38 11.93 7.69
C VAL A 50 12.73 10.50 8.07
N ASN A 51 12.66 9.58 7.09
CA ASN A 51 13.18 8.22 7.20
C ASN A 51 12.63 7.34 8.34
N GLU A 52 11.39 7.55 8.80
CA GLU A 52 10.75 6.42 9.45
C GLU A 52 10.35 5.41 8.36
N PRO A 53 10.82 4.14 8.46
CA PRO A 53 10.24 3.09 7.64
C PRO A 53 8.74 3.14 7.87
N ALA A 54 7.97 3.18 6.78
CA ALA A 54 6.53 3.42 6.74
C ALA A 54 5.86 3.09 8.07
N ALA A 55 5.06 4.00 8.64
CA ALA A 55 4.45 3.93 9.99
C ALA A 55 3.66 2.64 10.30
N ASN A 56 3.82 1.64 9.49
CA ASN A 56 3.27 0.31 9.46
C ASN A 56 4.26 -0.78 9.95
N GLY A 57 5.49 -0.43 10.35
CA GLY A 57 6.38 -1.34 11.07
C GLY A 57 5.86 -1.57 12.51
N PRO A 58 6.19 -2.72 13.14
CA PRO A 58 5.83 -2.95 14.53
C PRO A 58 6.47 -1.89 15.41
N GLN A 59 5.67 -1.01 16.00
CA GLN A 59 6.13 0.07 16.86
C GLN A 59 6.69 -0.42 18.20
N ASN A 60 6.50 -1.69 18.56
CA ASN A 60 6.92 -2.27 19.84
C ASN A 60 7.47 -3.69 19.65
N GLY A 61 8.74 -3.85 19.25
CA GLY A 61 9.43 -5.14 19.22
C GLY A 61 8.81 -6.19 18.27
N PRO A 62 9.29 -7.44 18.24
CA PRO A 62 8.74 -8.48 17.39
C PRO A 62 7.36 -8.91 17.93
N GLN A 63 6.29 -8.27 17.43
CA GLN A 63 4.93 -8.73 17.65
C GLN A 63 4.69 -9.99 16.82
N ASN A 64 4.15 -11.03 17.46
CA ASN A 64 3.68 -12.21 16.75
C ASN A 64 2.30 -11.94 16.12
N LEU A 65 1.88 -12.74 15.17
CA LEU A 65 0.59 -12.59 14.50
C LEU A 65 -0.63 -12.71 15.44
N GLU A 66 -0.48 -13.37 16.60
CA GLU A 66 -1.58 -13.50 17.57
C GLU A 66 -1.96 -12.16 18.20
N THR A 67 -0.99 -11.28 18.41
CA THR A 67 -1.20 -9.93 18.94
C THR A 67 -1.36 -8.91 17.81
N TYR A 68 -0.55 -9.03 16.76
CA TYR A 68 -0.51 -8.07 15.65
C TYR A 68 -1.84 -8.00 14.87
N LEU A 69 -2.43 -9.16 14.53
CA LEU A 69 -3.65 -9.16 13.71
C LEU A 69 -4.86 -8.52 14.43
N PRO A 70 -5.17 -8.84 15.71
CA PRO A 70 -6.26 -8.17 16.42
C PRO A 70 -6.05 -6.67 16.62
N GLU A 71 -4.81 -6.23 16.86
CA GLU A 71 -4.48 -4.80 16.98
C GLU A 71 -4.64 -4.07 15.65
N ARG A 72 -4.12 -4.64 14.56
CA ARG A 72 -4.15 -4.01 13.24
C ARG A 72 -5.51 -4.09 12.56
N VAL A 73 -6.27 -5.14 12.81
CA VAL A 73 -7.59 -5.41 12.23
C VAL A 73 -8.63 -5.42 13.35
N SER A 74 -8.92 -4.25 13.89
CA SER A 74 -9.92 -4.06 14.94
C SER A 74 -11.35 -4.35 14.43
N GLU A 75 -12.28 -4.67 15.34
CA GLU A 75 -13.68 -4.86 14.97
C GLU A 75 -14.29 -3.59 14.36
N ALA A 76 -13.89 -2.40 14.82
CA ALA A 76 -14.32 -1.14 14.25
C ALA A 76 -13.89 -1.01 12.76
N LEU A 77 -12.65 -1.38 12.45
CA LEU A 77 -12.14 -1.38 11.06
C LEU A 77 -12.89 -2.39 10.18
N VAL A 78 -13.19 -3.57 10.72
CA VAL A 78 -13.97 -4.60 10.00
C VAL A 78 -15.38 -4.10 9.69
N GLU A 79 -16.06 -3.51 10.66
CA GLU A 79 -17.42 -3.00 10.46
C GLU A 79 -17.46 -1.81 9.50
N GLN A 80 -16.47 -0.92 9.57
CA GLN A 80 -16.31 0.17 8.61
C GLN A 80 -16.13 -0.36 7.19
N ALA A 81 -15.26 -1.38 6.99
CA ALA A 81 -15.05 -2.02 5.70
C ALA A 81 -16.32 -2.69 5.15
N ARG A 82 -17.07 -3.38 6.02
CA ARG A 82 -18.33 -4.03 5.67
C ARG A 82 -19.42 -3.02 5.31
N SER A 83 -19.55 -1.92 6.09
CA SER A 83 -20.49 -0.86 5.78
C SER A 83 -20.18 -0.22 4.44
N LEU A 84 -18.91 0.16 4.22
CA LEU A 84 -18.48 0.75 2.95
C LEU A 84 -18.79 -0.17 1.76
N TYR A 85 -18.55 -1.48 1.89
CA TYR A 85 -18.91 -2.44 0.85
C TYR A 85 -20.41 -2.54 0.63
N ARG A 86 -21.18 -2.70 1.70
CA ARG A 86 -22.65 -2.83 1.65
C ARG A 86 -23.30 -1.62 0.99
N ASP A 87 -22.87 -0.43 1.40
CA ASP A 87 -23.46 0.83 0.95
C ASP A 87 -23.11 1.16 -0.53
N ASN A 88 -22.01 0.60 -1.03
CA ASN A 88 -21.52 0.79 -2.40
C ASN A 88 -21.43 -0.51 -3.21
N LYS A 89 -22.18 -1.55 -2.83
CA LYS A 89 -22.05 -2.90 -3.39
C LYS A 89 -22.15 -2.96 -4.91
N ALA A 90 -23.14 -2.29 -5.49
CA ALA A 90 -23.34 -2.31 -6.95
C ALA A 90 -22.15 -1.68 -7.70
N LEU A 91 -21.60 -0.59 -7.18
CA LEU A 91 -20.42 0.09 -7.72
C LEU A 91 -19.20 -0.82 -7.65
N PHE A 92 -18.89 -1.36 -6.46
CA PHE A 92 -17.70 -2.16 -6.25
C PHE A 92 -17.75 -3.50 -6.99
N ASP A 93 -18.91 -4.15 -7.07
CA ASP A 93 -19.06 -5.39 -7.84
C ASP A 93 -18.89 -5.15 -9.35
N ARG A 94 -19.39 -4.01 -9.88
CA ARG A 94 -19.18 -3.62 -11.28
C ARG A 94 -17.69 -3.40 -11.55
N LEU A 95 -17.05 -2.52 -10.79
CA LEU A 95 -15.64 -2.20 -10.96
C LEU A 95 -14.73 -3.42 -10.69
N GLY A 96 -15.09 -4.25 -9.72
CA GLY A 96 -14.36 -5.48 -9.42
C GLY A 96 -14.33 -6.44 -10.61
N LYS A 97 -15.43 -6.58 -11.33
CA LYS A 97 -15.50 -7.37 -12.57
C LYS A 97 -14.73 -6.71 -13.71
N GLU A 98 -14.89 -5.40 -13.87
CA GLU A 98 -14.24 -4.61 -14.93
C GLU A 98 -12.73 -4.65 -14.83
N TYR A 99 -12.20 -4.42 -13.64
CA TYR A 99 -10.75 -4.42 -13.39
C TYR A 99 -10.18 -5.78 -13.02
N GLY A 100 -11.01 -6.77 -12.78
CA GLY A 100 -10.59 -8.13 -12.46
C GLY A 100 -9.95 -8.27 -11.08
N VAL A 101 -10.50 -7.58 -10.06
CA VAL A 101 -10.08 -7.68 -8.66
C VAL A 101 -11.31 -7.79 -7.76
N GLN A 102 -11.35 -8.75 -6.85
CA GLN A 102 -12.49 -8.89 -5.95
C GLN A 102 -12.56 -7.70 -4.97
N PRO A 103 -13.74 -7.06 -4.79
CA PRO A 103 -13.90 -5.85 -3.97
C PRO A 103 -13.34 -5.94 -2.56
N ARG A 104 -13.48 -7.09 -1.91
CA ARG A 104 -12.99 -7.32 -0.55
C ARG A 104 -11.49 -7.09 -0.38
N PHE A 105 -10.68 -7.36 -1.42
CA PHE A 105 -9.25 -7.14 -1.36
C PHE A 105 -8.87 -5.67 -1.55
N VAL A 106 -9.59 -4.95 -2.40
CA VAL A 106 -9.40 -3.49 -2.55
C VAL A 106 -9.73 -2.79 -1.22
N LEU A 107 -10.89 -3.12 -0.62
CA LEU A 107 -11.29 -2.54 0.65
C LEU A 107 -10.36 -2.95 1.80
N ALA A 108 -9.89 -4.18 1.83
CA ALA A 108 -8.91 -4.62 2.83
C ALA A 108 -7.57 -3.91 2.66
N TYR A 109 -7.14 -3.67 1.41
CA TYR A 109 -5.96 -2.87 1.12
C TYR A 109 -6.10 -1.45 1.72
N TRP A 110 -7.21 -0.75 1.44
CA TRP A 110 -7.47 0.59 1.99
C TRP A 110 -7.52 0.58 3.52
N GLY A 111 -8.25 -0.38 4.11
CA GLY A 111 -8.37 -0.49 5.56
C GLY A 111 -7.01 -0.63 6.26
N ILE A 112 -6.08 -1.38 5.66
CA ILE A 112 -4.73 -1.53 6.23
C ILE A 112 -3.83 -0.34 5.88
N ALA A 113 -3.96 0.25 4.70
CA ALA A 113 -3.14 1.38 4.28
C ALA A 113 -3.51 2.67 5.02
N SER A 114 -4.79 3.05 5.01
CA SER A 114 -5.28 4.35 5.45
C SER A 114 -6.33 4.31 6.57
N ALA A 115 -6.77 3.12 7.00
CA ALA A 115 -7.94 2.95 7.87
C ALA A 115 -9.20 3.67 7.30
N PHE A 116 -9.31 3.75 5.98
CA PHE A 116 -10.33 4.50 5.24
C PHE A 116 -10.34 6.01 5.55
N ASP A 117 -9.24 6.54 6.06
CA ASP A 117 -9.09 7.96 6.32
C ASP A 117 -8.51 8.65 5.07
N ALA A 118 -9.15 9.74 4.65
CA ALA A 118 -8.61 10.61 3.63
C ALA A 118 -7.68 11.60 4.33
N SER A 119 -6.42 11.47 4.12
CA SER A 119 -5.30 12.31 4.54
C SER A 119 -5.61 13.80 4.74
N ASP A 120 -5.07 14.43 5.79
CA ASP A 120 -5.44 15.78 6.24
C ASP A 120 -4.49 16.90 5.81
N TYR A 121 -3.26 16.56 5.40
CA TYR A 121 -2.22 17.56 5.15
C TYR A 121 -2.13 17.94 3.67
N PRO A 122 -1.81 19.21 3.32
CA PRO A 122 -1.53 19.59 1.93
C PRO A 122 -0.36 18.77 1.38
N ALA A 123 -0.63 17.88 0.42
CA ALA A 123 0.34 16.90 -0.06
C ALA A 123 1.63 17.54 -0.59
N LEU A 124 1.51 18.63 -1.37
CA LEU A 124 2.68 19.30 -1.93
C LEU A 124 3.57 19.90 -0.84
N THR A 125 2.99 20.43 0.24
CA THR A 125 3.74 20.94 1.40
C THR A 125 4.50 19.82 2.11
N VAL A 126 3.83 18.66 2.33
CA VAL A 126 4.44 17.50 2.98
C VAL A 126 5.56 16.93 2.11
N ILE A 127 5.29 16.71 0.82
CA ILE A 127 6.25 16.09 -0.10
C ILE A 127 7.49 16.97 -0.29
N ALA A 128 7.32 18.31 -0.45
CA ALA A 128 8.45 19.23 -0.54
C ALA A 128 9.29 19.24 0.73
N SER A 129 8.65 19.21 1.91
CA SER A 129 9.38 19.19 3.18
C SER A 129 10.11 17.86 3.42
N ASN A 130 9.49 16.72 3.08
CA ASN A 130 10.14 15.42 3.15
C ASN A 130 11.32 15.34 2.18
N ALA A 131 11.19 15.89 0.98
CA ALA A 131 12.24 15.93 -0.03
C ALA A 131 13.42 16.82 0.42
N TYR A 132 13.15 17.95 1.07
CA TYR A 132 14.17 18.84 1.64
C TYR A 132 15.01 18.16 2.73
N HIS A 133 14.36 17.33 3.57
CA HIS A 133 15.04 16.65 4.67
C HIS A 133 15.64 15.29 4.28
N GLY A 134 15.25 14.73 3.12
CA GLY A 134 15.65 13.40 2.66
C GLY A 134 16.38 13.45 1.33
N ASP A 135 17.11 12.40 0.99
CA ASP A 135 17.87 12.32 -0.24
C ASP A 135 16.96 12.19 -1.48
N GLY A 136 16.75 13.31 -2.20
CA GLY A 136 16.36 13.27 -3.61
C GLY A 136 14.92 12.86 -3.92
N GLN A 137 13.92 13.28 -3.15
CA GLN A 137 12.50 13.02 -3.47
C GLN A 137 11.84 14.11 -4.35
N ASP A 138 12.60 15.03 -4.94
CA ASP A 138 12.10 16.08 -5.84
C ASP A 138 11.22 15.53 -6.96
N ALA A 139 11.58 14.35 -7.49
CA ALA A 139 10.79 13.68 -8.49
C ALA A 139 9.36 13.28 -8.04
N ALA A 140 9.11 13.12 -6.73
CA ALA A 140 7.76 12.88 -6.21
C ALA A 140 6.96 14.19 -6.20
N PHE A 141 7.58 15.32 -5.84
CA PHE A 141 6.97 16.63 -5.89
C PHE A 141 6.58 17.03 -7.32
N LEU A 142 7.51 16.88 -8.26
CA LEU A 142 7.25 17.18 -9.68
C LEU A 142 6.16 16.28 -10.27
N ALA A 143 6.12 15.00 -9.86
CA ALA A 143 5.02 14.11 -10.25
C ALA A 143 3.67 14.58 -9.68
N ALA A 144 3.62 15.09 -8.45
CA ALA A 144 2.41 15.65 -7.85
C ALA A 144 1.94 16.92 -8.58
N LEU A 145 2.83 17.80 -9.01
CA LEU A 145 2.48 18.96 -9.84
C LEU A 145 1.86 18.53 -11.18
N LYS A 146 2.44 17.53 -11.86
CA LYS A 146 1.89 17.00 -13.12
C LYS A 146 0.51 16.37 -12.93
N LEU A 147 0.28 15.69 -11.81
CA LEU A 147 -1.06 15.16 -11.47
C LEU A 147 -2.07 16.30 -11.26
N MET A 148 -1.67 17.36 -10.55
CA MET A 148 -2.50 18.52 -10.32
C MET A 148 -2.98 19.15 -11.64
N GLU A 149 -2.10 19.28 -12.65
CA GLU A 149 -2.46 19.77 -13.98
C GLU A 149 -3.35 18.80 -14.75
N ARG A 150 -2.95 17.53 -14.81
CA ARG A 150 -3.66 16.50 -15.57
C ARG A 150 -5.12 16.36 -15.12
N ASP A 151 -5.33 16.28 -13.81
CA ASP A 151 -6.64 15.98 -13.22
C ASP A 151 -7.36 17.26 -12.74
N GLN A 152 -6.82 18.44 -13.07
CA GLN A 152 -7.36 19.76 -12.71
C GLN A 152 -7.63 19.89 -11.20
N LEU A 153 -6.72 19.36 -10.39
CA LEU A 153 -6.81 19.39 -8.93
C LEU A 153 -6.32 20.75 -8.39
N SER A 154 -6.90 21.21 -7.29
CA SER A 154 -6.41 22.38 -6.57
C SER A 154 -5.33 22.00 -5.55
N PHE A 155 -4.54 22.99 -5.09
CA PHE A 155 -3.59 22.78 -3.99
C PHE A 155 -4.26 22.16 -2.76
N ASP A 156 -5.46 22.64 -2.42
CA ASP A 156 -6.20 22.18 -1.23
C ASP A 156 -6.83 20.80 -1.40
N SER A 157 -7.08 20.34 -2.63
CA SER A 157 -7.66 19.03 -2.88
C SER A 157 -6.63 17.91 -2.84
N LEU A 158 -5.34 18.21 -3.08
CA LEU A 158 -4.25 17.24 -2.91
C LEU A 158 -3.91 17.07 -1.43
N LYS A 159 -4.39 16.01 -0.82
CA LYS A 159 -4.11 15.68 0.58
C LYS A 159 -3.23 14.44 0.68
N SER A 160 -2.40 14.42 1.74
CA SER A 160 -1.56 13.27 2.10
C SER A 160 -1.52 13.07 3.61
N ASP A 161 -1.03 11.92 4.04
CA ASP A 161 -0.56 11.75 5.41
C ASP A 161 0.78 12.50 5.64
N ALA A 162 1.34 12.41 6.84
CA ALA A 162 2.60 13.05 7.18
C ALA A 162 3.83 12.50 6.40
N THR A 163 3.68 11.35 5.75
CA THR A 163 4.73 10.73 4.92
C THR A 163 4.62 11.09 3.44
N GLY A 164 3.53 11.75 3.02
CA GLY A 164 3.29 12.16 1.65
C GLY A 164 2.48 11.12 0.84
N LEU A 165 1.89 10.11 1.49
CA LEU A 165 1.02 9.13 0.84
C LEU A 165 -0.41 9.66 0.73
N MET A 166 -1.04 9.46 -0.44
CA MET A 166 -2.24 10.17 -0.86
C MET A 166 -3.47 9.27 -0.97
N GLY A 167 -4.62 9.81 -0.56
CA GLY A 167 -5.95 9.24 -0.74
C GLY A 167 -6.19 7.87 -0.09
N TYR A 168 -7.32 7.24 -0.38
CA TYR A 168 -7.69 5.93 0.17
C TYR A 168 -6.60 4.85 -0.02
N PRO A 169 -5.94 4.73 -1.20
CA PRO A 169 -4.93 3.69 -1.41
C PRO A 169 -3.57 4.02 -0.81
N HIS A 170 -3.35 5.19 -0.21
CA HIS A 170 -2.04 5.65 0.27
C HIS A 170 -0.96 5.52 -0.81
N PHE A 171 -1.21 6.15 -1.95
CA PHE A 171 -0.30 6.12 -3.08
C PHE A 171 0.70 7.29 -3.06
N THR A 172 1.93 7.00 -3.47
CA THR A 172 2.87 8.06 -3.85
C THR A 172 2.39 8.76 -5.13
N PRO A 173 2.81 10.01 -5.40
CA PRO A 173 2.49 10.69 -6.66
C PRO A 173 2.86 9.87 -7.89
N LYS A 174 4.00 9.18 -7.88
CA LYS A 174 4.44 8.31 -8.98
C LYS A 174 3.52 7.12 -9.20
N GLN A 175 3.03 6.51 -8.12
CA GLN A 175 2.06 5.41 -8.24
C GLN A 175 0.74 5.91 -8.81
N LEU A 176 0.23 7.05 -8.33
CA LEU A 176 -0.98 7.65 -8.86
C LEU A 176 -0.84 8.06 -10.33
N ALA A 177 0.31 8.62 -10.72
CA ALA A 177 0.59 8.94 -12.13
C ALA A 177 0.55 7.69 -13.03
N LYS A 178 1.09 6.57 -12.54
CA LYS A 178 1.19 5.31 -13.31
C LYS A 178 -0.10 4.49 -13.33
N TYR A 179 -0.79 4.42 -12.19
CA TYR A 179 -1.90 3.47 -12.00
C TYR A 179 -3.27 4.15 -11.93
N GLY A 180 -3.33 5.48 -11.85
CA GLY A 180 -4.56 6.25 -11.75
C GLY A 180 -5.58 5.91 -12.85
N LYS A 181 -6.83 5.72 -12.44
CA LYS A 181 -7.97 5.42 -13.32
C LYS A 181 -9.18 6.24 -12.92
N ASP A 182 -9.79 6.84 -13.92
CA ASP A 182 -11.13 7.43 -13.85
C ASP A 182 -12.16 6.28 -13.84
N GLY A 183 -12.74 6.03 -12.69
CA GLY A 183 -13.68 4.92 -12.47
C GLY A 183 -15.16 5.34 -12.65
N ASN A 184 -15.44 6.64 -12.68
CA ASN A 184 -16.78 7.20 -12.88
C ASN A 184 -16.99 7.77 -14.30
N GLY A 185 -15.92 8.00 -15.07
CA GLY A 185 -15.96 8.48 -16.45
C GLY A 185 -16.11 10.01 -16.58
N ASP A 186 -15.69 10.78 -15.56
CA ASP A 186 -15.77 12.25 -15.58
C ASP A 186 -14.54 12.94 -16.19
N GLY A 187 -13.53 12.17 -16.59
CA GLY A 187 -12.28 12.64 -17.18
C GLY A 187 -11.20 13.05 -16.19
N LYS A 188 -11.38 12.78 -14.90
CA LYS A 188 -10.43 13.07 -13.80
C LYS A 188 -10.11 11.83 -12.99
N VAL A 189 -9.11 11.93 -12.14
CA VAL A 189 -8.78 10.87 -11.16
C VAL A 189 -8.75 11.48 -9.77
N ASP A 190 -9.82 11.26 -9.01
CA ASP A 190 -9.96 11.71 -7.62
C ASP A 190 -9.97 10.52 -6.65
N ILE A 191 -8.81 10.22 -6.08
CA ILE A 191 -8.66 9.11 -5.11
C ILE A 191 -8.99 9.50 -3.67
N TRP A 192 -9.43 10.73 -3.41
CA TRP A 192 -9.73 11.26 -2.07
C TRP A 192 -11.22 11.30 -1.78
N GLN A 193 -12.04 11.74 -2.75
CA GLN A 193 -13.48 11.94 -2.57
C GLN A 193 -14.32 11.01 -3.47
N ASN A 194 -13.75 10.50 -4.55
CA ASN A 194 -14.46 9.64 -5.51
C ASN A 194 -14.10 8.16 -5.27
N LEU A 195 -15.03 7.41 -4.68
CA LEU A 195 -14.84 5.99 -4.41
C LEU A 195 -14.64 5.14 -5.68
N ALA A 196 -15.24 5.56 -6.83
CA ALA A 196 -15.08 4.83 -8.07
C ALA A 196 -13.64 4.95 -8.60
N ASP A 197 -13.05 6.14 -8.54
CA ASP A 197 -11.68 6.38 -8.98
C ASP A 197 -10.66 5.73 -8.06
N ALA A 198 -10.86 5.86 -6.75
CA ALA A 198 -10.02 5.21 -5.77
C ALA A 198 -10.03 3.69 -5.94
N PHE A 199 -11.22 3.10 -6.17
CA PHE A 199 -11.36 1.66 -6.41
C PHE A 199 -10.68 1.25 -7.72
N ALA A 200 -11.02 1.92 -8.82
CA ALA A 200 -10.48 1.63 -10.14
C ALA A 200 -8.94 1.73 -10.16
N THR A 201 -8.41 2.77 -9.52
CA THR A 201 -6.96 3.00 -9.37
C THR A 201 -6.30 1.86 -8.60
N THR A 202 -6.85 1.47 -7.44
CA THR A 202 -6.28 0.36 -6.63
C THR A 202 -6.41 -0.97 -7.35
N ALA A 203 -7.56 -1.24 -7.97
CA ALA A 203 -7.77 -2.48 -8.72
C ALA A 203 -6.84 -2.56 -9.94
N ASN A 204 -6.67 -1.47 -10.68
CA ASN A 204 -5.71 -1.39 -11.77
C ASN A 204 -4.28 -1.65 -11.30
N TYR A 205 -3.88 -1.11 -10.15
CA TYR A 205 -2.57 -1.38 -9.54
C TYR A 205 -2.37 -2.87 -9.26
N LEU A 206 -3.28 -3.50 -8.55
CA LEU A 206 -3.20 -4.93 -8.24
C LEU A 206 -3.22 -5.79 -9.51
N LYS A 207 -4.06 -5.44 -10.50
CA LYS A 207 -4.13 -6.13 -11.80
C LYS A 207 -2.81 -6.08 -12.55
N GLN A 208 -2.17 -4.91 -12.59
CA GLN A 208 -0.87 -4.76 -13.27
C GLN A 208 0.27 -5.49 -12.54
N LEU A 209 0.12 -5.78 -11.25
CA LEU A 209 1.03 -6.63 -10.48
C LEU A 209 0.76 -8.13 -10.67
N GLY A 210 -0.25 -8.52 -11.46
CA GLY A 210 -0.56 -9.91 -11.76
C GLY A 210 -1.70 -10.53 -10.97
N TRP A 211 -2.62 -9.71 -10.42
CA TRP A 211 -3.79 -10.22 -9.70
C TRP A 211 -4.64 -11.14 -10.56
N ASP A 212 -4.97 -12.32 -10.00
CA ASP A 212 -5.90 -13.27 -10.58
C ASP A 212 -7.29 -13.12 -9.91
N TYR A 213 -8.32 -12.79 -10.72
CA TYR A 213 -9.68 -12.61 -10.24
C TYR A 213 -10.29 -13.90 -9.67
N ASP A 214 -10.01 -15.06 -10.26
CA ASP A 214 -10.55 -16.33 -9.83
C ASP A 214 -9.73 -16.97 -8.70
N GLY A 215 -8.56 -16.40 -8.43
CA GLY A 215 -7.64 -16.83 -7.39
C GLY A 215 -7.99 -16.27 -6.01
N THR A 216 -7.39 -16.89 -5.00
CA THR A 216 -7.35 -16.38 -3.63
C THR A 216 -5.91 -16.24 -3.14
N TRP A 217 -5.73 -15.70 -1.95
CA TRP A 217 -4.39 -15.41 -1.41
C TRP A 217 -3.66 -16.63 -0.82
N GLY A 218 -4.40 -17.59 -0.25
CA GLY A 218 -3.81 -18.73 0.48
C GLY A 218 -4.71 -19.26 1.58
N ARG A 219 -4.10 -19.96 2.52
CA ARG A 219 -4.77 -20.51 3.70
C ARG A 219 -3.82 -20.80 4.84
N GLN A 220 -4.31 -20.73 6.07
CA GLN A 220 -3.60 -21.23 7.23
C GLN A 220 -3.54 -22.77 7.19
N VAL A 221 -2.39 -23.32 7.60
CA VAL A 221 -2.11 -24.75 7.61
C VAL A 221 -1.42 -25.18 8.91
N LYS A 222 -1.43 -26.47 9.19
CA LYS A 222 -0.50 -27.10 10.14
C LYS A 222 0.72 -27.59 9.36
N SER A 223 1.90 -27.30 9.86
CA SER A 223 3.16 -27.78 9.29
C SER A 223 4.06 -28.32 10.38
N PRO A 224 4.85 -29.40 10.12
CA PRO A 224 5.80 -29.92 11.09
C PRO A 224 6.81 -28.85 11.51
N SER A 225 7.12 -28.74 12.81
CA SER A 225 8.11 -27.80 13.34
C SER A 225 9.49 -28.02 12.74
N GLU A 226 9.83 -29.27 12.44
CA GLU A 226 11.15 -29.72 11.98
C GLU A 226 11.36 -29.62 10.47
N LEU A 227 10.42 -29.00 9.73
CA LEU A 227 10.66 -28.72 8.31
C LEU A 227 11.94 -27.91 8.13
N PRO A 228 12.83 -28.30 7.19
CA PRO A 228 14.03 -27.55 6.84
C PRO A 228 13.72 -26.07 6.53
N LYS A 229 14.57 -25.18 7.01
CA LYS A 229 14.36 -23.73 6.84
C LYS A 229 14.38 -23.31 5.37
N ASP A 230 15.16 -23.98 4.55
CA ASP A 230 15.27 -23.76 3.09
C ASP A 230 13.98 -24.15 2.32
N LEU A 231 13.05 -24.85 2.96
CA LEU A 231 11.71 -25.11 2.41
C LEU A 231 10.67 -24.04 2.79
N VAL A 232 11.03 -23.06 3.61
CA VAL A 232 10.11 -22.01 4.07
C VAL A 232 10.48 -20.69 3.44
N GLY A 233 9.52 -20.08 2.73
CA GLY A 233 9.70 -18.78 2.07
C GLY A 233 8.98 -18.71 0.73
N LEU A 234 8.84 -17.51 0.21
CA LEU A 234 8.11 -17.27 -1.04
C LEU A 234 8.79 -17.85 -2.28
N GLU A 235 10.11 -18.04 -2.21
CA GLU A 235 10.90 -18.54 -3.34
C GLU A 235 10.77 -20.07 -3.54
N VAL A 236 10.19 -20.76 -2.56
CA VAL A 236 10.00 -22.21 -2.62
C VAL A 236 8.61 -22.53 -3.13
N HIS A 237 8.53 -23.13 -4.29
CA HIS A 237 7.29 -23.51 -4.96
C HIS A 237 7.14 -25.03 -4.99
N LYS A 238 6.04 -25.55 -4.46
CA LYS A 238 5.71 -26.98 -4.50
C LYS A 238 4.20 -27.18 -4.71
N GLY A 239 3.83 -28.30 -5.32
CA GLY A 239 2.45 -28.73 -5.40
C GLY A 239 1.86 -29.12 -4.03
N PHE A 240 0.56 -29.14 -3.92
CA PHE A 240 -0.11 -29.55 -2.67
C PHE A 240 0.24 -30.97 -2.22
N ASP A 241 0.40 -31.90 -3.17
CA ASP A 241 0.84 -33.27 -2.92
C ASP A 241 2.24 -33.34 -2.32
N GLN A 242 3.16 -32.53 -2.82
CA GLN A 242 4.51 -32.44 -2.30
C GLN A 242 4.54 -31.87 -0.88
N TRP A 243 3.77 -30.81 -0.61
CA TRP A 243 3.62 -30.26 0.73
C TRP A 243 2.96 -31.27 1.69
N GLN A 244 1.97 -31.99 1.21
CA GLN A 244 1.32 -33.04 2.01
C GLN A 244 2.27 -34.19 2.36
N ALA A 245 3.13 -34.60 1.42
CA ALA A 245 4.17 -35.62 1.66
C ALA A 245 5.18 -35.15 2.71
N LEU A 246 5.44 -33.85 2.82
CA LEU A 246 6.26 -33.22 3.86
C LEU A 246 5.52 -33.03 5.21
N GLY A 247 4.28 -33.56 5.33
CA GLY A 247 3.51 -33.51 6.56
C GLY A 247 2.63 -32.26 6.73
N VAL A 248 2.58 -31.35 5.75
CA VAL A 248 1.67 -30.20 5.80
C VAL A 248 0.23 -30.64 5.63
N ARG A 249 -0.66 -30.09 6.44
CA ARG A 249 -2.10 -30.42 6.46
C ARG A 249 -2.94 -29.15 6.55
N ARG A 250 -4.22 -29.23 6.16
CA ARG A 250 -5.17 -28.15 6.48
C ARG A 250 -5.17 -27.86 7.97
N PHE A 251 -5.61 -26.68 8.36
CA PHE A 251 -5.63 -26.28 9.77
C PHE A 251 -6.43 -27.25 10.67
N ASN A 252 -7.49 -27.86 10.14
CA ASN A 252 -8.27 -28.90 10.83
C ASN A 252 -7.62 -30.30 10.83
N GLY A 253 -6.42 -30.46 10.26
CA GLY A 253 -5.68 -31.71 10.17
C GLY A 253 -6.01 -32.60 8.96
N SER A 254 -7.01 -32.24 8.15
CA SER A 254 -7.33 -33.00 6.92
C SER A 254 -6.31 -32.75 5.81
N ASP A 255 -6.39 -33.59 4.76
CA ASP A 255 -5.52 -33.49 3.60
C ASP A 255 -5.65 -32.16 2.86
N LEU A 256 -4.57 -31.73 2.21
CA LEU A 256 -4.55 -30.58 1.35
C LEU A 256 -5.41 -30.79 0.10
N PRO A 257 -5.80 -29.73 -0.63
CA PRO A 257 -6.57 -29.88 -1.87
C PRO A 257 -5.82 -30.70 -2.91
N SER A 258 -6.55 -31.53 -3.66
CA SER A 258 -6.01 -32.25 -4.81
C SER A 258 -6.03 -31.35 -6.06
N ARG A 259 -5.12 -30.37 -6.11
CA ARG A 259 -4.93 -29.44 -7.24
C ARG A 259 -3.51 -29.60 -7.77
N LYS A 260 -3.38 -30.17 -8.98
CA LYS A 260 -2.07 -30.41 -9.62
C LYS A 260 -1.55 -29.21 -10.42
N ASP A 261 -2.44 -28.29 -10.71
CA ASP A 261 -2.21 -27.06 -11.49
C ASP A 261 -1.67 -25.89 -10.68
N MET A 262 -1.56 -26.04 -9.35
CA MET A 262 -1.11 -24.98 -8.47
C MET A 262 0.24 -25.27 -7.82
N GLN A 263 1.12 -24.30 -7.88
CA GLN A 263 2.36 -24.26 -7.11
C GLN A 263 2.20 -23.21 -6.01
N VAL A 264 2.47 -23.60 -4.76
CA VAL A 264 2.25 -22.76 -3.58
C VAL A 264 3.49 -22.73 -2.70
N SER A 265 3.59 -21.73 -1.86
CA SER A 265 4.73 -21.57 -0.93
C SER A 265 4.29 -21.63 0.51
N LEU A 266 5.14 -22.18 1.36
CA LEU A 266 4.94 -22.20 2.80
C LEU A 266 5.66 -21.00 3.43
N ILE A 267 4.94 -20.19 4.18
CA ILE A 267 5.50 -19.09 4.99
C ILE A 267 5.25 -19.32 6.48
N ARG A 268 6.15 -18.82 7.30
CA ARG A 268 6.09 -18.80 8.76
C ARG A 268 6.56 -17.44 9.27
N PRO A 269 5.71 -16.42 9.28
CA PRO A 269 6.12 -15.05 9.64
C PRO A 269 6.76 -14.94 11.02
N ASP A 270 6.26 -15.72 12.00
CA ASP A 270 6.77 -15.75 13.37
C ASP A 270 7.75 -16.92 13.63
N GLY A 271 8.25 -17.55 12.58
CA GLY A 271 9.19 -18.67 12.69
C GLY A 271 8.53 -20.00 13.10
N LYS A 272 9.34 -20.91 13.70
CA LYS A 272 8.95 -22.30 13.98
C LYS A 272 7.75 -22.46 14.92
N GLY A 273 7.57 -21.56 15.86
CA GLY A 273 6.50 -21.62 16.87
C GLY A 273 5.21 -20.93 16.47
N GLY A 274 5.24 -20.20 15.35
CA GLY A 274 4.13 -19.39 14.89
C GLY A 274 3.20 -20.09 13.92
N ARG A 275 2.22 -19.32 13.43
CA ARG A 275 1.28 -19.77 12.40
C ARG A 275 2.00 -20.06 11.08
N SER A 276 1.51 -21.06 10.37
CA SER A 276 2.00 -21.44 9.05
C SER A 276 0.92 -21.23 8.01
N TYR A 277 1.30 -20.79 6.81
CA TYR A 277 0.37 -20.54 5.72
C TYR A 277 0.92 -21.14 4.42
N LEU A 278 0.05 -21.77 3.64
CA LEU A 278 0.31 -21.97 2.21
C LEU A 278 -0.27 -20.79 1.46
N VAL A 279 0.60 -20.07 0.77
CA VAL A 279 0.29 -18.84 0.05
C VAL A 279 0.37 -19.03 -1.45
N TYR A 280 -0.51 -18.33 -2.18
CA TYR A 280 -0.74 -18.45 -3.61
C TYR A 280 -0.30 -17.17 -4.34
N ASP A 281 -0.52 -17.11 -5.65
CA ASP A 281 -0.03 -16.00 -6.47
C ASP A 281 -0.59 -14.64 -6.04
N ASN A 282 -1.86 -14.55 -5.67
CA ASN A 282 -2.43 -13.29 -5.16
C ASN A 282 -1.80 -12.79 -3.85
N TYR A 283 -1.28 -13.70 -3.01
CA TYR A 283 -0.48 -13.29 -1.86
C TYR A 283 0.82 -12.61 -2.28
N ARG A 284 1.47 -13.13 -3.33
CA ARG A 284 2.71 -12.55 -3.87
C ARG A 284 2.46 -11.15 -4.43
N VAL A 285 1.30 -10.94 -5.08
CA VAL A 285 0.87 -9.61 -5.54
C VAL A 285 0.73 -8.66 -4.35
N LEU A 286 -0.01 -9.05 -3.31
CA LEU A 286 -0.13 -8.22 -2.09
C LEU A 286 1.23 -7.97 -1.42
N ARG A 287 2.11 -8.98 -1.37
CA ARG A 287 3.43 -8.84 -0.73
C ARG A 287 4.35 -7.84 -1.44
N GLN A 288 4.17 -7.62 -2.74
CA GLN A 288 4.86 -6.56 -3.48
C GLN A 288 4.38 -5.15 -3.06
N THR A 289 3.17 -5.05 -2.51
CA THR A 289 2.57 -3.77 -2.08
C THR A 289 2.78 -3.48 -0.60
N GLN A 290 3.24 -4.46 0.18
CA GLN A 290 3.35 -4.38 1.64
C GLN A 290 4.80 -4.62 2.09
N ALA A 291 5.22 -3.90 3.15
CA ALA A 291 6.59 -3.97 3.65
C ALA A 291 6.95 -5.32 4.31
N SER A 292 5.94 -6.07 4.80
CA SER A 292 6.17 -7.32 5.55
C SER A 292 5.09 -8.36 5.34
N ASP A 293 5.38 -9.61 5.71
CA ASP A 293 4.37 -10.68 5.75
C ASP A 293 3.26 -10.39 6.76
N HIS A 294 3.56 -9.73 7.88
CA HIS A 294 2.57 -9.33 8.89
C HIS A 294 1.54 -8.38 8.29
N LEU A 295 1.99 -7.33 7.58
CA LEU A 295 1.09 -6.39 6.90
C LEU A 295 0.29 -7.08 5.79
N THR A 296 0.93 -7.93 4.99
CA THR A 296 0.24 -8.69 3.93
C THR A 296 -0.84 -9.59 4.52
N LEU A 297 -0.55 -10.28 5.62
CA LEU A 297 -1.53 -11.11 6.32
C LEU A 297 -2.63 -10.29 6.99
N ALA A 298 -2.37 -9.06 7.43
CA ALA A 298 -3.42 -8.17 7.90
C ALA A 298 -4.41 -7.81 6.78
N VAL A 299 -3.92 -7.51 5.57
CA VAL A 299 -4.79 -7.31 4.38
C VAL A 299 -5.62 -8.55 4.09
N THR A 300 -4.99 -9.74 4.06
CA THR A 300 -5.71 -10.98 3.80
C THR A 300 -6.72 -11.30 4.90
N TYR A 301 -6.36 -11.09 6.16
CA TYR A 301 -7.25 -11.31 7.30
C TYR A 301 -8.47 -10.38 7.25
N LEU A 302 -8.27 -9.09 7.00
CA LEU A 302 -9.38 -8.16 6.82
C LEU A 302 -10.27 -8.55 5.64
N SER A 303 -9.69 -8.99 4.50
CA SER A 303 -10.46 -9.43 3.34
C SER A 303 -11.36 -10.63 3.64
N GLU A 304 -10.91 -11.56 4.48
CA GLU A 304 -11.73 -12.70 4.92
C GLU A 304 -12.84 -12.24 5.89
N ARG A 305 -12.54 -11.28 6.78
CA ARG A 305 -13.54 -10.69 7.69
C ARG A 305 -14.63 -9.93 6.92
N ILE A 306 -14.30 -9.28 5.81
CA ILE A 306 -15.29 -8.63 4.91
C ILE A 306 -16.16 -9.69 4.23
N LYS A 307 -15.57 -10.81 3.78
CA LYS A 307 -16.26 -11.86 3.05
C LYS A 307 -17.27 -12.63 3.90
N TYR A 308 -16.89 -12.96 5.12
CA TYR A 308 -17.69 -13.79 6.00
C TYR A 308 -18.42 -12.93 7.03
N PRO A 309 -19.73 -13.20 7.30
CA PRO A 309 -20.45 -12.51 8.37
C PRO A 309 -19.83 -12.82 9.74
N GLU A 310 -20.22 -12.02 10.74
CA GLU A 310 -19.83 -12.31 12.12
C GLU A 310 -20.22 -13.73 12.54
N ILE A 311 -19.27 -14.39 13.20
CA ILE A 311 -19.59 -15.60 13.95
C ILE A 311 -20.32 -15.13 15.20
N LYS A 312 -21.65 -15.26 15.22
CA LYS A 312 -22.50 -14.95 16.40
C LYS A 312 -22.31 -16.01 17.46
#